data_f74b160d9821d776e349bef17d01cf4f
#
_entry.id   f74b160d9821d776e349bef17d01cf4f
#
_cell.length_a   1.000
_cell.length_b   1.000
_cell.length_c   1.000
_cell.angle_alpha   90.00
_cell.angle_beta   90.00
_cell.angle_gamma   90.00
#
_symmetry.space_group_name_H-M   'P 1'
#
loop_
_entity.id
_entity.type
_entity.pdbx_description
1 polymer ?
#
loop_
_entity_poly.entity_id
_entity_poly.type
_entity_poly.pdbx_seq_one_letter_code
_entity_poly.pdbx_strand_id
1 'polypeptide(L)'
;DKRWERVKVAYDLLVEGKGEHSSDMALAMQKSYDEGVTDEFVKPVVRIDEDGNPIGMIRPNDVVIFFNYRNDRAKELTIVLTQEDMPQQGMHTLPLYYCCMTPYDAKFEGLHILFDKENVADTIGEYVARQGLSQLRIAETEKYAHVTFFLNGGREEEFEGEDRILVASPKVATYDLQPEMSAYEVADKLVGALDRQKYDFICLNFANGDMVGHTGVVEAAVAACEVVDQCVGRMVEAVEAR
;
A
#
# COMPACT_ATOMS: atom_id res chain seq x y z
N ASP A 1 -0.62 4.39 3.94
CA ASP A 1 -1.46 3.33 4.46
C ASP A 1 -1.72 3.55 5.95
N LYS A 2 -2.47 2.65 6.58
CA LYS A 2 -3.10 2.88 7.89
C LYS A 2 -4.10 4.06 7.89
N ARG A 3 -4.74 4.27 6.76
CA ARG A 3 -5.82 5.24 6.61
C ARG A 3 -7.14 4.57 7.00
N TRP A 4 -7.31 4.37 8.29
CA TRP A 4 -8.44 3.64 8.87
C TRP A 4 -9.80 4.24 8.50
N GLU A 5 -9.86 5.55 8.23
CA GLU A 5 -11.03 6.21 7.71
C GLU A 5 -11.45 5.69 6.32
N ARG A 6 -10.51 5.28 5.47
CA ARG A 6 -10.79 4.66 4.17
C ARG A 6 -11.14 3.18 4.32
N VAL A 7 -10.43 2.46 5.19
CA VAL A 7 -10.74 1.06 5.53
C VAL A 7 -12.15 0.93 6.07
N LYS A 8 -12.58 1.89 6.91
CA LYS A 8 -13.94 1.96 7.46
C LYS A 8 -15.02 2.01 6.36
N VAL A 9 -14.80 2.74 5.28
CA VAL A 9 -15.74 2.82 4.16
C VAL A 9 -15.98 1.44 3.53
N ALA A 10 -14.90 0.67 3.32
CA ALA A 10 -15.00 -0.69 2.80
C ALA A 10 -15.61 -1.65 3.84
N TYR A 11 -15.24 -1.52 5.11
CA TYR A 11 -15.82 -2.31 6.20
C TYR A 11 -17.34 -2.10 6.30
N ASP A 12 -17.80 -0.86 6.26
CA ASP A 12 -19.22 -0.52 6.33
C ASP A 12 -20.01 -1.09 5.16
N LEU A 13 -19.45 -1.06 3.95
CA LEU A 13 -20.07 -1.72 2.81
C LEU A 13 -20.21 -3.23 3.05
N LEU A 14 -19.13 -3.88 3.46
CA LEU A 14 -19.07 -5.34 3.58
C LEU A 14 -19.90 -5.88 4.73
N VAL A 15 -19.98 -5.18 5.86
CA VAL A 15 -20.60 -5.67 7.10
C VAL A 15 -21.99 -5.07 7.31
N GLU A 16 -22.16 -3.78 7.01
CA GLU A 16 -23.38 -3.04 7.29
C GLU A 16 -24.23 -2.73 6.04
N GLY A 17 -23.71 -3.00 4.84
CA GLY A 17 -24.40 -2.71 3.58
C GLY A 17 -24.56 -1.22 3.31
N LYS A 18 -23.63 -0.39 3.80
CA LYS A 18 -23.62 1.05 3.56
C LYS A 18 -22.96 1.37 2.22
N GLY A 19 -23.68 2.00 1.32
CA GLY A 19 -23.21 2.37 0.00
C GLY A 19 -24.36 2.86 -0.87
N GLU A 20 -24.09 3.16 -2.13
CA GLU A 20 -25.15 3.40 -3.11
C GLU A 20 -25.89 2.09 -3.36
N HIS A 21 -27.22 2.12 -3.31
CA HIS A 21 -28.04 0.93 -3.53
C HIS A 21 -28.29 0.70 -5.02
N SER A 22 -28.06 -0.51 -5.51
CA SER A 22 -28.39 -0.89 -6.88
C SER A 22 -28.84 -2.35 -6.97
N SER A 23 -29.88 -2.60 -7.74
CA SER A 23 -30.30 -3.95 -8.14
C SER A 23 -29.49 -4.48 -9.33
N ASP A 24 -28.88 -3.56 -10.10
CA ASP A 24 -28.02 -3.87 -11.25
C ASP A 24 -26.62 -3.24 -11.07
N MET A 25 -25.65 -4.08 -10.78
CA MET A 25 -24.28 -3.64 -10.51
C MET A 25 -23.58 -3.11 -11.76
N ALA A 26 -23.90 -3.64 -12.96
CA ALA A 26 -23.31 -3.16 -14.21
C ALA A 26 -23.80 -1.74 -14.53
N LEU A 27 -25.11 -1.49 -14.32
CA LEU A 27 -25.69 -0.16 -14.50
C LEU A 27 -25.11 0.84 -13.49
N ALA A 28 -24.88 0.43 -12.24
CA ALA A 28 -24.25 1.29 -11.24
C ALA A 28 -22.83 1.68 -11.63
N MET A 29 -22.05 0.74 -12.17
CA MET A 29 -20.71 1.04 -12.69
C MET A 29 -20.75 2.00 -13.87
N GLN A 30 -21.66 1.76 -14.83
CA GLN A 30 -21.81 2.66 -15.99
C GLN A 30 -22.17 4.08 -15.54
N LYS A 31 -23.11 4.21 -14.60
CA LYS A 31 -23.48 5.51 -14.03
C LYS A 31 -22.29 6.23 -13.40
N SER A 32 -21.46 5.52 -12.62
CA SER A 32 -20.25 6.10 -12.04
C SER A 32 -19.31 6.62 -13.14
N TYR A 33 -19.14 5.86 -14.22
CA TYR A 33 -18.30 6.28 -15.35
C TYR A 33 -18.88 7.49 -16.08
N ASP A 34 -20.18 7.54 -16.28
CA ASP A 34 -20.87 8.68 -16.89
C ASP A 34 -20.76 9.96 -16.04
N GLU A 35 -20.59 9.81 -14.72
CA GLU A 35 -20.31 10.90 -13.78
C GLU A 35 -18.80 11.26 -13.71
N GLY A 36 -17.94 10.60 -14.50
CA GLY A 36 -16.50 10.83 -14.54
C GLY A 36 -15.72 10.17 -13.40
N VAL A 37 -16.35 9.28 -12.63
CA VAL A 37 -15.69 8.52 -11.54
C VAL A 37 -15.47 7.09 -12.02
N THR A 38 -14.21 6.75 -12.32
CA THR A 38 -13.83 5.49 -12.96
C THR A 38 -12.97 4.62 -12.06
N ASP A 39 -13.02 3.30 -12.28
CA ASP A 39 -12.12 2.26 -11.78
C ASP A 39 -11.79 2.39 -10.28
N GLU A 40 -10.57 2.81 -9.99
CA GLU A 40 -10.01 2.91 -8.62
C GLU A 40 -10.79 3.89 -7.71
N PHE A 41 -11.51 4.84 -8.30
CA PHE A 41 -12.21 5.89 -7.57
C PHE A 41 -13.72 5.63 -7.39
N VAL A 42 -14.22 4.52 -7.93
CA VAL A 42 -15.63 4.13 -7.78
C VAL A 42 -15.98 4.00 -6.29
N LYS A 43 -17.08 4.66 -5.91
CA LYS A 43 -17.58 4.64 -4.53
C LYS A 43 -18.29 3.33 -4.21
N PRO A 44 -18.43 2.97 -2.92
CA PRO A 44 -19.12 1.75 -2.52
C PRO A 44 -20.55 1.65 -3.08
N VAL A 45 -20.82 0.54 -3.75
CA VAL A 45 -22.15 0.18 -4.24
C VAL A 45 -22.56 -1.15 -3.62
N VAL A 46 -23.74 -1.21 -3.03
CA VAL A 46 -24.30 -2.43 -2.46
C VAL A 46 -25.47 -2.94 -3.30
N ARG A 47 -25.47 -4.24 -3.55
CA ARG A 47 -26.59 -4.89 -4.23
C ARG A 47 -27.78 -4.97 -3.31
N ILE A 48 -28.98 -4.69 -3.84
CA ILE A 48 -30.25 -4.82 -3.13
C ILE A 48 -31.13 -5.89 -3.79
N ASP A 49 -32.02 -6.46 -2.99
CA ASP A 49 -33.09 -7.34 -3.44
C ASP A 49 -34.28 -6.55 -4.03
N GLU A 50 -35.39 -7.26 -4.37
CA GLU A 50 -36.60 -6.66 -4.93
C GLU A 50 -37.35 -5.76 -3.92
N ASP A 51 -37.12 -5.98 -2.61
CA ASP A 51 -37.70 -5.18 -1.53
C ASP A 51 -36.82 -3.97 -1.15
N GLY A 52 -35.65 -3.80 -1.79
CA GLY A 52 -34.70 -2.70 -1.55
C GLY A 52 -33.76 -2.95 -0.39
N ASN A 53 -33.67 -4.18 0.14
CA ASN A 53 -32.75 -4.50 1.23
C ASN A 53 -31.37 -4.88 0.70
N PRO A 54 -30.27 -4.42 1.33
CA PRO A 54 -28.92 -4.86 1.02
C PRO A 54 -28.76 -6.38 1.15
N ILE A 55 -28.07 -6.98 0.17
CA ILE A 55 -27.75 -8.41 0.17
C ILE A 55 -26.25 -8.63 0.03
N GLY A 56 -25.77 -9.76 0.54
CA GLY A 56 -24.35 -10.17 0.42
C GLY A 56 -23.43 -9.61 1.48
N MET A 57 -23.95 -9.01 2.56
CA MET A 57 -23.12 -8.58 3.69
C MET A 57 -22.51 -9.77 4.42
N ILE A 58 -21.28 -9.56 4.91
CA ILE A 58 -20.56 -10.54 5.75
C ILE A 58 -21.27 -10.65 7.11
N ARG A 59 -21.53 -11.88 7.53
CA ARG A 59 -22.17 -12.22 8.81
C ARG A 59 -21.27 -13.12 9.65
N PRO A 60 -21.45 -13.15 10.99
CA PRO A 60 -20.79 -14.12 11.85
C PRO A 60 -20.93 -15.56 11.32
N ASN A 61 -19.83 -16.31 11.31
CA ASN A 61 -19.69 -17.68 10.81
C ASN A 61 -19.75 -17.85 9.30
N ASP A 62 -19.71 -16.78 8.52
CA ASP A 62 -19.55 -16.85 7.07
C ASP A 62 -18.14 -17.34 6.68
N VAL A 63 -18.07 -17.91 5.48
CA VAL A 63 -16.81 -18.20 4.80
C VAL A 63 -16.46 -17.00 3.94
N VAL A 64 -15.30 -16.42 4.19
CA VAL A 64 -14.77 -15.29 3.42
C VAL A 64 -13.50 -15.73 2.68
N ILE A 65 -13.46 -15.56 1.38
CA ILE A 65 -12.27 -15.77 0.56
C ILE A 65 -11.81 -14.39 0.07
N PHE A 66 -10.68 -13.93 0.60
CA PHE A 66 -10.10 -12.66 0.18
C PHE A 66 -9.18 -12.90 -1.02
N PHE A 67 -9.68 -12.59 -2.22
CA PHE A 67 -9.11 -12.96 -3.51
C PHE A 67 -7.99 -12.01 -3.98
N ASN A 68 -7.10 -11.61 -3.08
CA ASN A 68 -5.99 -10.70 -3.36
C ASN A 68 -4.65 -11.41 -3.12
N TYR A 69 -3.78 -11.43 -4.13
CA TYR A 69 -2.41 -11.96 -3.98
C TYR A 69 -1.49 -10.96 -3.26
N ARG A 70 -1.64 -9.67 -3.54
CA ARG A 70 -0.87 -8.62 -2.86
C ARG A 70 -1.38 -8.44 -1.43
N ASN A 71 -0.44 -8.31 -0.49
CA ASN A 71 -0.73 -8.24 0.94
C ASN A 71 -0.77 -6.81 1.51
N ASP A 72 -0.20 -5.83 0.82
CA ASP A 72 0.02 -4.47 1.30
C ASP A 72 -1.24 -3.81 1.91
N ARG A 73 -2.33 -3.68 1.14
CA ARG A 73 -3.61 -3.13 1.62
C ARG A 73 -4.62 -4.20 2.05
N ALA A 74 -4.49 -5.44 1.53
CA ALA A 74 -5.37 -6.53 1.91
C ALA A 74 -5.30 -6.84 3.41
N LYS A 75 -4.12 -6.69 4.02
CA LYS A 75 -3.94 -6.88 5.46
C LYS A 75 -4.77 -5.92 6.31
N GLU A 76 -5.06 -4.71 5.86
CA GLU A 76 -5.81 -3.73 6.65
C GLU A 76 -7.27 -4.16 6.86
N LEU A 77 -7.96 -4.63 5.80
CA LEU A 77 -9.29 -5.21 5.94
C LEU A 77 -9.27 -6.51 6.74
N THR A 78 -8.24 -7.35 6.57
CA THR A 78 -8.08 -8.58 7.34
C THR A 78 -7.95 -8.26 8.83
N ILE A 79 -7.17 -7.23 9.21
CA ILE A 79 -7.04 -6.79 10.61
C ILE A 79 -8.42 -6.51 11.21
N VAL A 80 -9.19 -5.62 10.61
CA VAL A 80 -10.46 -5.14 11.17
C VAL A 80 -11.58 -6.17 11.11
N LEU A 81 -11.49 -7.16 10.22
CA LEU A 81 -12.47 -8.23 10.14
C LEU A 81 -12.17 -9.40 11.07
N THR A 82 -10.88 -9.65 11.42
CA THR A 82 -10.49 -10.90 12.07
C THR A 82 -9.49 -10.78 13.23
N GLN A 83 -8.68 -9.72 13.32
CA GLN A 83 -7.54 -9.67 14.25
C GLN A 83 -7.72 -8.66 15.39
N GLU A 84 -8.22 -7.46 15.11
CA GLU A 84 -8.22 -6.36 16.06
C GLU A 84 -9.53 -5.55 16.00
N ASP A 85 -10.19 -5.43 17.17
CA ASP A 85 -11.32 -4.53 17.33
C ASP A 85 -10.86 -3.07 17.36
N MET A 86 -11.50 -2.23 16.55
CA MET A 86 -11.25 -0.78 16.51
C MET A 86 -12.53 0.01 16.84
N PRO A 87 -13.00 -0.04 18.10
CA PRO A 87 -14.29 0.58 18.49
C PRO A 87 -14.32 2.10 18.29
N GLN A 88 -13.16 2.78 18.39
CA GLN A 88 -13.07 4.23 18.14
C GLN A 88 -13.38 4.57 16.66
N GLN A 89 -13.14 3.64 15.74
CA GLN A 89 -13.49 3.75 14.34
C GLN A 89 -14.81 3.03 14.00
N GLY A 90 -15.46 2.41 14.99
CA GLY A 90 -16.72 1.65 14.80
C GLY A 90 -16.52 0.39 13.95
N MET A 91 -15.37 -0.28 14.05
CA MET A 91 -15.08 -1.55 13.41
C MET A 91 -14.84 -2.63 14.46
N HIS A 92 -15.40 -3.81 14.23
CA HIS A 92 -15.32 -4.96 15.13
C HIS A 92 -15.00 -6.23 14.35
N THR A 93 -14.23 -7.11 14.95
CA THR A 93 -13.93 -8.42 14.38
C THR A 93 -15.18 -9.30 14.37
N LEU A 94 -15.23 -10.21 13.42
CA LEU A 94 -16.30 -11.20 13.28
C LEU A 94 -15.72 -12.60 13.37
N PRO A 95 -16.41 -13.57 13.98
CA PRO A 95 -16.02 -14.97 13.91
C PRO A 95 -16.27 -15.49 12.49
N LEU A 96 -15.21 -15.58 11.68
CA LEU A 96 -15.28 -15.94 10.26
C LEU A 96 -14.41 -17.18 9.98
N TYR A 97 -14.81 -17.98 9.00
CA TYR A 97 -13.88 -18.87 8.31
C TYR A 97 -13.18 -18.08 7.21
N TYR A 98 -12.03 -17.48 7.54
CA TYR A 98 -11.38 -16.50 6.69
C TYR A 98 -10.20 -17.10 5.94
N CYS A 99 -10.27 -17.06 4.60
CA CYS A 99 -9.25 -17.56 3.69
C CYS A 99 -8.54 -16.40 3.00
N CYS A 100 -7.23 -16.29 3.21
CA CYS A 100 -6.37 -15.39 2.44
C CYS A 100 -5.79 -16.12 1.23
N MET A 101 -5.67 -15.45 0.09
CA MET A 101 -4.98 -16.03 -1.06
C MET A 101 -3.52 -16.34 -0.75
N THR A 102 -2.84 -15.44 -0.05
CA THR A 102 -1.44 -15.56 0.39
C THR A 102 -1.31 -15.11 1.86
N PRO A 103 -0.22 -15.39 2.56
CA PRO A 103 0.04 -14.84 3.88
C PRO A 103 0.13 -13.31 3.79
N TYR A 104 -0.78 -12.60 4.46
CA TYR A 104 -0.79 -11.13 4.46
C TYR A 104 0.08 -10.53 5.57
N ASP A 105 0.18 -11.21 6.70
CA ASP A 105 1.10 -10.89 7.78
C ASP A 105 1.40 -12.17 8.57
N ALA A 106 2.66 -12.39 8.91
CA ALA A 106 3.09 -13.57 9.67
C ALA A 106 2.55 -13.60 11.13
N LYS A 107 2.05 -12.46 11.62
CA LYS A 107 1.50 -12.33 12.97
C LYS A 107 0.00 -12.63 13.05
N PHE A 108 -0.67 -12.82 11.91
CA PHE A 108 -2.10 -13.10 11.90
C PHE A 108 -2.39 -14.51 12.39
N GLU A 109 -3.41 -14.64 13.22
CA GLU A 109 -3.83 -15.90 13.80
C GLU A 109 -5.22 -16.32 13.31
N GLY A 110 -5.50 -17.63 13.30
CA GLY A 110 -6.80 -18.19 12.98
C GLY A 110 -7.25 -18.06 11.53
N LEU A 111 -6.33 -17.78 10.60
CA LEU A 111 -6.60 -17.64 9.18
C LEU A 111 -6.21 -18.87 8.39
N HIS A 112 -6.88 -19.07 7.27
CA HIS A 112 -6.56 -20.11 6.29
C HIS A 112 -5.83 -19.50 5.10
N ILE A 113 -4.69 -20.07 4.73
CA ILE A 113 -3.90 -19.61 3.59
C ILE A 113 -4.10 -20.60 2.44
N LEU A 114 -4.52 -20.10 1.26
CA LEU A 114 -4.75 -20.94 0.10
C LEU A 114 -3.45 -21.26 -0.65
N PHE A 115 -2.58 -20.27 -0.79
CA PHE A 115 -1.28 -20.41 -1.44
C PHE A 115 -0.21 -19.86 -0.51
N ASP A 116 0.59 -20.77 0.01
CA ASP A 116 1.73 -20.35 0.83
C ASP A 116 2.76 -19.64 -0.05
N LYS A 117 3.45 -18.69 0.54
CA LYS A 117 4.45 -17.89 -0.15
C LYS A 117 5.82 -18.26 0.38
N GLU A 118 6.61 -18.90 -0.44
CA GLU A 118 8.01 -19.11 -0.12
C GLU A 118 8.75 -17.76 -0.19
N ASN A 119 9.52 -17.46 0.84
CA ASN A 119 10.42 -16.32 0.82
C ASN A 119 11.52 -16.57 -0.22
N VAL A 120 11.83 -15.56 -1.00
CA VAL A 120 12.92 -15.63 -1.97
C VAL A 120 14.25 -15.50 -1.21
N ALA A 121 15.03 -16.56 -1.26
CA ALA A 121 16.40 -16.54 -0.72
C ALA A 121 17.38 -15.91 -1.71
N ASP A 122 18.56 -15.59 -1.22
CA ASP A 122 19.68 -15.05 -2.01
C ASP A 122 19.36 -13.70 -2.69
N THR A 123 18.59 -12.86 -1.98
CA THR A 123 18.31 -11.51 -2.41
C THR A 123 19.55 -10.61 -2.36
N ILE A 124 19.52 -9.47 -3.06
CA ILE A 124 20.62 -8.51 -3.03
C ILE A 124 20.92 -8.04 -1.59
N GLY A 125 19.89 -7.85 -0.77
CA GLY A 125 20.06 -7.45 0.64
C GLY A 125 20.80 -8.49 1.46
N GLU A 126 20.45 -9.77 1.27
CA GLU A 126 21.12 -10.89 1.89
C GLU A 126 22.56 -11.04 1.41
N TYR A 127 22.80 -10.87 0.11
CA TYR A 127 24.13 -10.94 -0.46
C TYR A 127 25.05 -9.84 0.12
N VAL A 128 24.59 -8.59 0.15
CA VAL A 128 25.33 -7.46 0.72
C VAL A 128 25.68 -7.71 2.19
N ALA A 129 24.72 -8.20 2.99
CA ALA A 129 24.94 -8.55 4.39
C ALA A 129 25.98 -9.66 4.56
N ARG A 130 25.93 -10.73 3.73
CA ARG A 130 26.92 -11.83 3.75
C ARG A 130 28.34 -11.37 3.42
N GLN A 131 28.49 -10.26 2.68
CA GLN A 131 29.80 -9.67 2.41
C GLN A 131 30.30 -8.75 3.56
N GLY A 132 29.51 -8.60 4.62
CA GLY A 132 29.83 -7.68 5.73
C GLY A 132 29.74 -6.21 5.33
N LEU A 133 29.00 -5.89 4.25
CA LEU A 133 28.82 -4.55 3.73
C LEU A 133 27.56 -3.91 4.34
N SER A 134 27.56 -2.58 4.39
CA SER A 134 26.46 -1.80 4.91
C SER A 134 25.51 -1.32 3.80
N GLN A 135 24.22 -1.25 4.12
CA GLN A 135 23.20 -0.88 3.14
C GLN A 135 22.14 0.04 3.70
N LEU A 136 21.57 0.91 2.85
CA LEU A 136 20.49 1.79 3.18
C LEU A 136 19.28 1.54 2.26
N ARG A 137 18.09 1.46 2.86
CA ARG A 137 16.79 1.48 2.16
C ARG A 137 16.09 2.78 2.48
N ILE A 138 15.65 3.51 1.46
CA ILE A 138 14.98 4.78 1.66
C ILE A 138 13.83 4.96 0.66
N ALA A 139 12.65 5.27 1.17
CA ALA A 139 11.48 5.65 0.38
C ALA A 139 10.47 6.38 1.25
N GLU A 140 9.50 7.00 0.60
CA GLU A 140 8.30 7.47 1.29
C GLU A 140 7.26 6.34 1.48
N THR A 141 6.25 6.56 2.34
CA THR A 141 5.30 5.54 2.83
C THR A 141 4.75 4.64 1.73
N GLU A 142 4.32 5.21 0.59
CA GLU A 142 3.68 4.46 -0.50
C GLU A 142 4.60 3.45 -1.19
N LYS A 143 5.91 3.63 -1.09
CA LYS A 143 6.91 2.76 -1.72
C LYS A 143 7.92 2.14 -0.75
N TYR A 144 7.71 2.33 0.55
CA TYR A 144 8.64 1.79 1.57
C TYR A 144 8.73 0.26 1.54
N ALA A 145 7.59 -0.42 1.46
CA ALA A 145 7.56 -1.88 1.35
C ALA A 145 8.27 -2.41 0.10
N HIS A 146 8.33 -1.61 -0.98
CA HIS A 146 8.99 -2.02 -2.22
C HIS A 146 10.51 -2.09 -2.09
N VAL A 147 11.11 -1.21 -1.31
CA VAL A 147 12.58 -1.21 -1.07
C VAL A 147 12.98 -2.00 0.18
N THR A 148 12.03 -2.50 0.96
CA THR A 148 12.25 -3.30 2.17
C THR A 148 11.69 -4.72 2.00
N PHE A 149 10.46 -4.97 2.41
CA PHE A 149 9.81 -6.28 2.41
C PHE A 149 9.90 -7.01 1.06
N PHE A 150 9.49 -6.36 -0.04
CA PHE A 150 9.48 -7.01 -1.36
C PHE A 150 10.90 -7.21 -1.90
N LEU A 151 11.78 -6.23 -1.76
CA LEU A 151 13.18 -6.35 -2.20
C LEU A 151 13.95 -7.39 -1.39
N ASN A 152 13.58 -7.59 -0.12
CA ASN A 152 14.15 -8.60 0.77
C ASN A 152 13.47 -9.98 0.63
N GLY A 153 12.71 -10.20 -0.46
CA GLY A 153 12.14 -11.50 -0.80
C GLY A 153 10.97 -11.94 0.09
N GLY A 154 10.30 -11.00 0.75
CA GLY A 154 9.19 -11.25 1.67
C GLY A 154 9.59 -11.28 3.14
N ARG A 155 10.81 -10.89 3.47
CA ARG A 155 11.32 -10.78 4.84
C ARG A 155 11.06 -9.38 5.40
N GLU A 156 10.43 -9.32 6.59
CA GLU A 156 10.15 -8.06 7.29
C GLU A 156 11.38 -7.55 8.06
N GLU A 157 12.16 -8.45 8.65
CA GLU A 157 13.33 -8.09 9.46
C GLU A 157 14.47 -7.57 8.58
N GLU A 158 15.20 -6.63 9.10
CA GLU A 158 16.41 -6.09 8.49
C GLU A 158 17.51 -7.16 8.40
N PHE A 159 18.31 -7.10 7.36
CA PHE A 159 19.58 -7.85 7.30
C PHE A 159 20.63 -7.16 8.15
N GLU A 160 21.68 -7.89 8.52
CA GLU A 160 22.83 -7.29 9.20
C GLU A 160 23.43 -6.18 8.33
N GLY A 161 23.67 -5.01 8.92
CA GLY A 161 24.16 -3.83 8.20
C GLY A 161 23.11 -3.09 7.36
N GLU A 162 21.81 -3.46 7.44
CA GLU A 162 20.71 -2.76 6.77
C GLU A 162 20.12 -1.68 7.67
N ASP A 163 20.18 -0.44 7.23
CA ASP A 163 19.46 0.68 7.82
C ASP A 163 18.26 1.06 6.93
N ARG A 164 17.20 1.60 7.53
CA ARG A 164 15.99 2.01 6.83
C ARG A 164 15.61 3.45 7.17
N ILE A 165 15.26 4.23 6.15
CA ILE A 165 14.70 5.58 6.30
C ILE A 165 13.33 5.62 5.65
N LEU A 166 12.31 5.83 6.48
CA LEU A 166 10.94 6.07 6.03
C LEU A 166 10.66 7.58 6.06
N VAL A 167 10.14 8.11 4.95
CA VAL A 167 9.60 9.45 4.83
C VAL A 167 8.08 9.35 4.74
N ALA A 168 7.34 10.19 5.47
CA ALA A 168 5.89 10.17 5.39
C ALA A 168 5.41 10.73 4.04
N SER A 169 4.54 10.01 3.35
CA SER A 169 3.85 10.54 2.16
C SER A 169 2.83 11.62 2.56
N PRO A 170 2.57 12.61 1.69
CA PRO A 170 1.61 13.68 1.99
C PRO A 170 0.18 13.12 2.10
N LYS A 171 -0.59 13.69 3.04
CA LYS A 171 -1.99 13.29 3.29
C LYS A 171 -2.95 14.10 2.40
N VAL A 172 -2.89 13.87 1.10
CA VAL A 172 -3.81 14.46 0.11
C VAL A 172 -4.86 13.44 -0.35
N ALA A 173 -5.93 13.90 -0.97
CA ALA A 173 -6.99 13.02 -1.47
C ALA A 173 -6.46 12.14 -2.62
N THR A 174 -5.80 12.77 -3.59
CA THR A 174 -5.13 12.14 -4.73
C THR A 174 -3.81 12.87 -4.98
N TYR A 175 -2.81 12.19 -5.54
CA TYR A 175 -1.45 12.73 -5.66
C TYR A 175 -1.24 13.69 -6.83
N ASP A 176 -2.22 13.84 -7.73
CA ASP A 176 -2.26 14.93 -8.71
C ASP A 176 -2.35 16.33 -8.05
N LEU A 177 -2.90 16.39 -6.82
CA LEU A 177 -2.97 17.62 -6.03
C LEU A 177 -1.62 18.02 -5.42
N GLN A 178 -0.66 17.11 -5.36
CA GLN A 178 0.69 17.32 -4.84
C GLN A 178 1.68 16.39 -5.56
N PRO A 179 2.02 16.65 -6.86
CA PRO A 179 2.83 15.76 -7.67
C PRO A 179 4.26 15.56 -7.17
N GLU A 180 4.82 16.54 -6.45
CA GLU A 180 6.13 16.44 -5.81
C GLU A 180 6.15 15.41 -4.69
N MET A 181 5.01 15.05 -4.12
CA MET A 181 4.89 14.14 -2.99
C MET A 181 5.93 14.48 -1.90
N SER A 182 6.74 13.52 -1.47
CA SER A 182 7.83 13.75 -0.51
C SER A 182 9.22 13.59 -1.15
N ALA A 183 9.33 13.71 -2.48
CA ALA A 183 10.58 13.47 -3.19
C ALA A 183 11.74 14.34 -2.72
N TYR A 184 11.51 15.62 -2.47
CA TYR A 184 12.55 16.53 -1.98
C TYR A 184 13.08 16.13 -0.60
N GLU A 185 12.20 15.73 0.34
CA GLU A 185 12.61 15.26 1.66
C GLU A 185 13.39 13.93 1.57
N VAL A 186 12.96 13.02 0.69
CA VAL A 186 13.69 11.77 0.41
C VAL A 186 15.10 12.07 -0.09
N ALA A 187 15.22 12.99 -1.05
CA ALA A 187 16.52 13.41 -1.59
C ALA A 187 17.40 14.08 -0.51
N ASP A 188 16.85 14.97 0.30
CA ASP A 188 17.57 15.64 1.39
C ASP A 188 18.12 14.64 2.42
N LYS A 189 17.30 13.66 2.81
CA LYS A 189 17.72 12.60 3.74
C LYS A 189 18.78 11.69 3.14
N LEU A 190 18.69 11.40 1.83
CA LEU A 190 19.74 10.63 1.16
C LEU A 190 21.07 11.40 1.11
N VAL A 191 21.06 12.67 0.69
CA VAL A 191 22.26 13.50 0.66
C VAL A 191 22.92 13.56 2.04
N GLY A 192 22.11 13.78 3.10
CA GLY A 192 22.60 13.74 4.47
C GLY A 192 23.11 12.37 4.94
N ALA A 193 22.62 11.28 4.37
CA ALA A 193 23.12 9.94 4.63
C ALA A 193 24.46 9.67 3.92
N LEU A 194 24.62 10.20 2.70
CA LEU A 194 25.88 10.14 1.95
C LEU A 194 27.02 10.86 2.67
N ASP A 195 26.76 11.98 3.34
CA ASP A 195 27.76 12.71 4.13
C ASP A 195 28.41 11.87 5.22
N ARG A 196 27.70 10.85 5.71
CA ARG A 196 28.20 9.95 6.75
C ARG A 196 29.22 8.92 6.22
N GLN A 197 29.29 8.74 4.89
CA GLN A 197 30.14 7.74 4.23
C GLN A 197 30.04 6.33 4.84
N LYS A 198 28.80 5.96 5.26
CA LYS A 198 28.55 4.71 5.99
C LYS A 198 28.17 3.55 5.07
N TYR A 199 27.51 3.83 3.94
CA TYR A 199 26.83 2.79 3.17
C TYR A 199 27.59 2.43 1.90
N ASP A 200 27.73 1.11 1.68
CA ASP A 200 28.32 0.53 0.47
C ASP A 200 27.26 0.33 -0.61
N PHE A 201 25.99 0.14 -0.21
CA PHE A 201 24.86 -0.01 -1.11
C PHE A 201 23.67 0.82 -0.64
N ILE A 202 23.01 1.53 -1.57
CA ILE A 202 21.82 2.31 -1.27
C ILE A 202 20.72 1.96 -2.29
N CYS A 203 19.54 1.63 -1.80
CA CYS A 203 18.35 1.47 -2.62
C CYS A 203 17.30 2.50 -2.24
N LEU A 204 16.95 3.35 -3.20
CA LEU A 204 15.96 4.40 -3.07
C LEU A 204 14.82 4.18 -4.07
N ASN A 205 13.59 4.52 -3.68
CA ASN A 205 12.46 4.60 -4.60
C ASN A 205 11.75 5.95 -4.44
N PHE A 206 11.55 6.65 -5.55
CA PHE A 206 10.64 7.79 -5.66
C PHE A 206 9.25 7.28 -6.07
N ALA A 207 8.24 7.59 -5.25
CA ALA A 207 6.87 7.10 -5.47
C ALA A 207 6.13 7.85 -6.58
N ASN A 208 6.61 9.02 -6.97
CA ASN A 208 5.92 10.00 -7.80
C ASN A 208 5.38 9.44 -9.12
N GLY A 209 6.21 8.75 -9.91
CA GLY A 209 5.84 8.26 -11.24
C GLY A 209 4.68 7.28 -11.21
N ASP A 210 4.65 6.38 -10.23
CA ASP A 210 3.58 5.41 -10.05
C ASP A 210 2.34 6.06 -9.41
N MET A 211 2.49 6.73 -8.28
CA MET A 211 1.36 7.22 -7.50
C MET A 211 0.61 8.36 -8.18
N VAL A 212 1.32 9.27 -8.83
CA VAL A 212 0.70 10.33 -9.62
C VAL A 212 0.14 9.78 -10.93
N GLY A 213 0.84 8.81 -11.54
CA GLY A 213 0.39 8.13 -12.75
C GLY A 213 -0.98 7.45 -12.59
N HIS A 214 -1.27 6.89 -11.43
CA HIS A 214 -2.58 6.29 -11.10
C HIS A 214 -3.75 7.28 -11.18
N THR A 215 -3.50 8.58 -11.08
CA THR A 215 -4.57 9.60 -11.17
C THR A 215 -5.05 9.83 -12.60
N GLY A 216 -4.24 9.47 -13.60
CA GLY A 216 -4.54 9.71 -15.02
C GLY A 216 -4.42 11.18 -15.46
N VAL A 217 -3.95 12.08 -14.59
CA VAL A 217 -3.76 13.51 -14.89
C VAL A 217 -2.38 13.72 -15.50
N VAL A 218 -2.33 13.94 -16.81
CA VAL A 218 -1.07 14.02 -17.57
C VAL A 218 -0.16 15.14 -17.10
N GLU A 219 -0.71 16.33 -16.86
CA GLU A 219 0.04 17.50 -16.40
C GLU A 219 0.70 17.26 -15.03
N ALA A 220 0.00 16.56 -14.14
CA ALA A 220 0.55 16.17 -12.84
C ALA A 220 1.66 15.11 -12.99
N ALA A 221 1.49 14.16 -13.90
CA ALA A 221 2.51 13.16 -14.19
C ALA A 221 3.80 13.77 -14.76
N VAL A 222 3.67 14.78 -15.63
CA VAL A 222 4.83 15.56 -16.14
C VAL A 222 5.53 16.27 -15.00
N ALA A 223 4.79 17.01 -14.16
CA ALA A 223 5.35 17.69 -12.99
C ALA A 223 6.05 16.71 -12.02
N ALA A 224 5.47 15.53 -11.79
CA ALA A 224 6.07 14.48 -10.99
C ALA A 224 7.43 14.00 -11.56
N CYS A 225 7.52 13.81 -12.88
CA CYS A 225 8.76 13.43 -13.54
C CYS A 225 9.84 14.53 -13.44
N GLU A 226 9.45 15.80 -13.62
CA GLU A 226 10.37 16.93 -13.48
C GLU A 226 10.96 17.04 -12.07
N VAL A 227 10.14 16.82 -11.04
CA VAL A 227 10.59 16.79 -9.65
C VAL A 227 11.56 15.64 -9.40
N VAL A 228 11.27 14.45 -9.91
CA VAL A 228 12.16 13.30 -9.77
C VAL A 228 13.50 13.56 -10.48
N ASP A 229 13.49 14.13 -11.67
CA ASP A 229 14.70 14.50 -12.41
C ASP A 229 15.58 15.47 -11.61
N GLN A 230 14.99 16.52 -11.04
CA GLN A 230 15.70 17.45 -10.18
C GLN A 230 16.33 16.77 -8.95
N CYS A 231 15.55 15.89 -8.30
CA CYS A 231 16.05 15.14 -7.14
C CYS A 231 17.20 14.20 -7.50
N VAL A 232 17.07 13.49 -8.62
CA VAL A 232 18.14 12.61 -9.14
C VAL A 232 19.39 13.41 -9.47
N GLY A 233 19.28 14.56 -10.14
CA GLY A 233 20.40 15.46 -10.42
C GLY A 233 21.16 15.83 -9.15
N ARG A 234 20.47 16.30 -8.12
CA ARG A 234 21.07 16.63 -6.81
C ARG A 234 21.78 15.44 -6.15
N MET A 235 21.19 14.24 -6.26
CA MET A 235 21.80 13.03 -5.70
C MET A 235 23.08 12.64 -6.46
N VAL A 236 23.06 12.70 -7.81
CA VAL A 236 24.23 12.42 -8.64
C VAL A 236 25.36 13.38 -8.29
N GLU A 237 25.10 14.70 -8.26
CA GLU A 237 26.09 15.69 -7.84
C GLU A 237 26.66 15.40 -6.45
N ALA A 238 25.82 14.98 -5.50
CA ALA A 238 26.25 14.64 -4.16
C ALA A 238 27.11 13.37 -4.12
N VAL A 239 26.87 12.38 -4.98
CA VAL A 239 27.69 11.17 -5.09
C VAL A 239 29.03 11.49 -5.77
N GLU A 240 29.03 12.26 -6.88
CA GLU A 240 30.24 12.60 -7.62
C GLU A 240 31.20 13.51 -6.85
N ALA A 241 30.68 14.28 -5.88
CA ALA A 241 31.49 15.15 -5.04
C ALA A 241 32.25 14.41 -3.91
N ARG A 242 32.07 13.11 -3.75
CA ARG A 242 32.64 12.28 -2.66
C ARG A 242 33.57 11.20 -3.18
#